data_d63051d349aac417e3021a085c27a32c
#
_entry.id   d63051d349aac417e3021a085c27a32c
#
_cell.length_a   1.000
_cell.length_b   1.000
_cell.length_c   1.000
_cell.angle_alpha   90.00
_cell.angle_beta   90.00
_cell.angle_gamma   90.00
#
_symmetry.space_group_name_H-M   'P 1'
#
loop_
_entity.id
_entity.type
_entity.pdbx_description
1 polymer ?
#
loop_
_entity_poly.entity_id
_entity_poly.type
_entity_poly.pdbx_seq_one_letter_code
_entity_poly.pdbx_strand_id
1 'polypeptide(L)'
;WGMYPLFTGITVCIGVLLYRMCRSDVRKRNLASPLPLRSLNAQLVLSCLAIALASVAWVLVLGALFFPEGVALLGVGGMAAIALVVLVFSLIPASIGFMLGMLGANTAVANSVGNIVGLAISFFGGAWFSISLMEPVVRDIAHWLPGLWYTQACQAVADLCTGAAGAQPRGCEEAHANR
;
A
#
# COMPACT_ATOMS: atom_id res chain seq x y z
N TRP A 1 5.64 -2.78 -8.63
CA TRP A 1 6.92 -2.86 -7.90
C TRP A 1 6.88 -2.13 -6.54
N GLY A 2 6.20 -0.99 -6.41
CA GLY A 2 6.13 -0.20 -5.18
C GLY A 2 5.29 -0.78 -4.03
N MET A 3 4.50 -1.80 -4.27
CA MET A 3 3.55 -2.35 -3.32
C MET A 3 4.21 -2.97 -2.07
N TYR A 4 5.25 -3.79 -2.27
CA TYR A 4 5.98 -4.43 -1.19
C TYR A 4 6.67 -3.43 -0.25
N PRO A 5 7.53 -2.51 -0.74
CA PRO A 5 8.19 -1.55 0.14
C PRO A 5 7.22 -0.58 0.80
N LEU A 6 6.13 -0.20 0.13
CA LEU A 6 5.07 0.62 0.73
C LEU A 6 4.43 -0.11 1.93
N PHE A 7 4.02 -1.36 1.71
CA PHE A 7 3.37 -2.18 2.74
C PHE A 7 4.29 -2.39 3.95
N THR A 8 5.49 -2.88 3.70
CA THR A 8 6.48 -3.18 4.74
C THR A 8 6.90 -1.90 5.47
N GLY A 9 7.20 -0.83 4.74
CA GLY A 9 7.62 0.44 5.31
C GLY A 9 6.57 1.02 6.27
N ILE A 10 5.31 1.11 5.85
CA ILE A 10 4.23 1.63 6.69
C ILE A 10 4.03 0.75 7.93
N THR A 11 3.93 -0.57 7.76
CA THR A 11 3.71 -1.51 8.88
C THR A 11 4.81 -1.39 9.92
N VAL A 12 6.07 -1.38 9.50
CA VAL A 12 7.22 -1.33 10.40
C VAL A 12 7.32 0.03 11.06
N CYS A 13 7.22 1.14 10.33
CA CYS A 13 7.32 2.47 10.89
C CYS A 13 6.25 2.72 11.95
N ILE A 14 4.99 2.39 11.66
CA ILE A 14 3.89 2.56 12.61
C ILE A 14 4.04 1.61 13.79
N GLY A 15 4.36 0.34 13.55
CA GLY A 15 4.56 -0.65 14.62
C GLY A 15 5.65 -0.24 15.61
N VAL A 16 6.80 0.21 15.11
CA VAL A 16 7.93 0.67 15.94
C VAL A 16 7.61 1.97 16.67
N LEU A 17 6.93 2.91 16.01
CA LEU A 17 6.52 4.17 16.63
C LEU A 17 5.63 3.89 17.84
N LEU A 18 4.58 3.10 17.64
CA LEU A 18 3.62 2.78 18.71
C LEU A 18 4.25 1.93 19.82
N TYR A 19 5.09 0.95 19.48
CA TYR A 19 5.82 0.17 20.45
C TYR A 19 6.64 1.09 21.38
N ARG A 20 7.34 2.09 20.83
CA ARG A 20 8.13 3.05 21.61
C ARG A 20 7.26 3.96 22.46
N MET A 21 6.13 4.43 21.92
CA MET A 21 5.19 5.30 22.64
C MET A 21 4.41 4.57 23.74
N CYS A 22 4.07 3.30 23.52
CA CYS A 22 3.36 2.47 24.50
C CYS A 22 4.28 1.87 25.58
N ARG A 23 5.60 2.05 25.49
CA ARG A 23 6.54 1.56 26.49
C ARG A 23 6.23 2.17 27.86
N SER A 24 6.33 1.34 28.91
CA SER A 24 5.91 1.69 30.27
C SER A 24 6.46 3.02 30.78
N ASP A 25 7.72 3.34 30.45
CA ASP A 25 8.40 4.55 30.92
C ASP A 25 7.85 5.80 30.23
N VAL A 26 7.62 5.73 28.91
CA VAL A 26 7.05 6.84 28.14
C VAL A 26 5.58 7.03 28.51
N ARG A 27 4.84 5.94 28.66
CA ARG A 27 3.44 5.96 29.05
C ARG A 27 3.23 6.60 30.43
N LYS A 28 4.06 6.25 31.41
CA LYS A 28 4.00 6.85 32.76
C LYS A 28 4.26 8.35 32.71
N ARG A 29 5.24 8.80 31.91
CA ARG A 29 5.53 10.23 31.72
C ARG A 29 4.38 10.97 31.05
N ASN A 30 3.77 10.37 30.05
CA ASN A 30 2.63 10.92 29.34
C ASN A 30 1.38 11.00 30.23
N LEU A 31 1.15 10.00 31.10
CA LEU A 31 0.05 10.01 32.08
C LEU A 31 0.24 11.01 33.20
N ALA A 32 1.50 11.34 33.57
CA ALA A 32 1.84 12.38 34.53
C ALA A 32 1.70 13.80 33.96
N SER A 33 1.53 13.93 32.65
CA SER A 33 1.30 15.20 31.96
C SER A 33 -0.15 15.66 32.18
N PRO A 34 -0.44 16.97 32.29
CA PRO A 34 -1.80 17.50 32.42
C PRO A 34 -2.64 17.40 31.13
N LEU A 35 -2.16 16.68 30.13
CA LEU A 35 -2.85 16.51 28.84
C LEU A 35 -3.97 15.45 28.94
N PRO A 36 -5.15 15.73 28.40
CA PRO A 36 -6.24 14.75 28.39
C PRO A 36 -5.87 13.56 27.50
N LEU A 37 -6.20 12.35 27.95
CA LEU A 37 -5.93 11.09 27.21
C LEU A 37 -6.44 11.11 25.77
N ARG A 38 -7.55 11.82 25.50
CA ARG A 38 -8.09 12.00 24.15
C ARG A 38 -7.10 12.70 23.21
N SER A 39 -6.37 13.70 23.72
CA SER A 39 -5.35 14.43 22.94
C SER A 39 -4.17 13.53 22.60
N LEU A 40 -3.72 12.68 23.53
CA LEU A 40 -2.63 11.74 23.29
C LEU A 40 -3.01 10.70 22.21
N ASN A 41 -4.22 10.14 22.31
CA ASN A 41 -4.69 9.19 21.31
C ASN A 41 -4.87 9.84 19.94
N ALA A 42 -5.39 11.06 19.88
CA ALA A 42 -5.51 11.81 18.63
C ALA A 42 -4.14 12.08 17.99
N GLN A 43 -3.12 12.43 18.79
CA GLN A 43 -1.76 12.64 18.30
C GLN A 43 -1.14 11.35 17.76
N LEU A 44 -1.40 10.20 18.39
CA LEU A 44 -0.92 8.90 17.89
C LEU A 44 -1.55 8.56 16.54
N VAL A 45 -2.87 8.71 16.41
CA VAL A 45 -3.58 8.45 15.15
C VAL A 45 -3.10 9.42 14.05
N LEU A 46 -2.93 10.69 14.39
CA LEU A 46 -2.43 11.71 13.45
C LEU A 46 -1.00 11.40 13.00
N SER A 47 -0.14 10.92 13.90
CA SER A 47 1.22 10.49 13.55
C SER A 47 1.22 9.29 12.62
N CYS A 48 0.35 8.30 12.84
CA CYS A 48 0.20 7.15 11.96
C CYS A 48 -0.29 7.57 10.56
N LEU A 49 -1.26 8.50 10.51
CA LEU A 49 -1.76 9.04 9.26
C LEU A 49 -0.67 9.84 8.52
N ALA A 50 0.11 10.65 9.24
CA ALA A 50 1.22 11.40 8.65
C ALA A 50 2.29 10.48 8.05
N ILE A 51 2.64 9.36 8.72
CA ILE A 51 3.56 8.36 8.19
C ILE A 51 2.99 7.71 6.93
N ALA A 52 1.72 7.34 6.93
CA ALA A 52 1.07 6.75 5.76
C ALA A 52 1.08 7.72 4.58
N LEU A 53 0.69 8.98 4.78
CA LEU A 53 0.72 10.02 3.76
C LEU A 53 2.12 10.29 3.22
N ALA A 54 3.13 10.38 4.11
CA ALA A 54 4.51 10.58 3.70
C ALA A 54 5.03 9.40 2.86
N SER A 55 4.66 8.17 3.22
CA SER A 55 5.02 6.97 2.46
C SER A 55 4.35 6.92 1.09
N VAL A 56 3.08 7.32 1.00
CA VAL A 56 2.35 7.44 -0.27
C VAL A 56 3.01 8.50 -1.14
N ALA A 57 3.26 9.69 -0.61
CA ALA A 57 3.93 10.77 -1.34
C ALA A 57 5.31 10.32 -1.85
N TRP A 58 6.08 9.62 -1.04
CA TRP A 58 7.39 9.09 -1.43
C TRP A 58 7.30 8.11 -2.60
N VAL A 59 6.36 7.17 -2.56
CA VAL A 59 6.16 6.21 -3.66
C VAL A 59 5.72 6.90 -4.94
N LEU A 60 4.85 7.91 -4.85
CA LEU A 60 4.42 8.69 -6.03
C LEU A 60 5.57 9.49 -6.63
N VAL A 61 6.42 10.11 -5.80
CA VAL A 61 7.62 10.83 -6.25
C VAL A 61 8.59 9.89 -6.94
N LEU A 62 8.88 8.73 -6.35
CA LEU A 62 9.74 7.72 -6.98
C LEU A 62 9.14 7.22 -8.30
N GLY A 63 7.82 6.95 -8.33
CA GLY A 63 7.13 6.57 -9.55
C GLY A 63 7.28 7.61 -10.66
N ALA A 64 7.12 8.88 -10.31
CA ALA A 64 7.28 9.98 -11.26
C ALA A 64 8.74 10.15 -11.76
N LEU A 65 9.73 9.91 -10.90
CA LEU A 65 11.14 9.99 -11.26
C LEU A 65 11.58 8.85 -12.18
N PHE A 66 11.12 7.62 -11.90
CA PHE A 66 11.55 6.44 -12.68
C PHE A 66 10.72 6.22 -13.95
N PHE A 67 9.49 6.74 -14.00
CA PHE A 67 8.57 6.55 -15.11
C PHE A 67 7.94 7.87 -15.58
N PRO A 68 8.76 8.85 -16.06
CA PRO A 68 8.26 10.17 -16.47
C PRO A 68 7.29 10.08 -17.66
N GLU A 69 7.51 9.14 -18.57
CA GLU A 69 6.61 8.90 -19.71
C GLU A 69 5.23 8.43 -19.27
N GLY A 70 5.17 7.55 -18.26
CA GLY A 70 3.91 7.08 -17.67
C GLY A 70 3.12 8.23 -17.04
N VAL A 71 3.80 9.13 -16.34
CA VAL A 71 3.18 10.32 -15.74
C VAL A 71 2.61 11.25 -16.80
N ALA A 72 3.35 11.45 -17.89
CA ALA A 72 2.89 12.28 -19.01
C ALA A 72 1.64 11.69 -19.69
N LEU A 73 1.57 10.36 -19.83
CA LEU A 73 0.42 9.65 -20.40
C LEU A 73 -0.80 9.67 -19.48
N LEU A 74 -0.61 9.52 -18.16
CA LEU A 74 -1.71 9.50 -17.20
C LEU A 74 -2.32 10.90 -16.98
N GLY A 75 -1.56 11.96 -17.17
CA GLY A 75 -1.99 13.31 -16.87
C GLY A 75 -2.30 13.53 -15.37
N VAL A 76 -2.79 14.72 -15.03
CA VAL A 76 -3.08 15.09 -13.63
C VAL A 76 -4.22 14.23 -13.04
N GLY A 77 -5.25 13.94 -13.83
CA GLY A 77 -6.40 13.15 -13.39
C GLY A 77 -6.03 11.69 -13.06
N GLY A 78 -5.25 11.05 -13.91
CA GLY A 78 -4.79 9.68 -13.69
C GLY A 78 -3.86 9.57 -12.48
N MET A 79 -2.97 10.53 -12.31
CA MET A 79 -2.08 10.61 -11.14
C MET A 79 -2.87 10.77 -9.83
N ALA A 80 -3.92 11.61 -9.83
CA ALA A 80 -4.79 11.78 -8.67
C ALA A 80 -5.56 10.49 -8.34
N ALA A 81 -6.04 9.78 -9.35
CA ALA A 81 -6.73 8.48 -9.17
C ALA A 81 -5.77 7.42 -8.60
N ILE A 82 -4.55 7.31 -9.13
CA ILE A 82 -3.54 6.39 -8.58
C ILE A 82 -3.18 6.77 -7.15
N ALA A 83 -3.00 8.05 -6.85
CA ALA A 83 -2.72 8.53 -5.49
C ALA A 83 -3.81 8.10 -4.51
N LEU A 84 -5.07 8.20 -4.92
CA LEU A 84 -6.22 7.77 -4.11
C LEU A 84 -6.21 6.24 -3.89
N VAL A 85 -5.96 5.45 -4.91
CA VAL A 85 -5.85 3.98 -4.80
C VAL A 85 -4.72 3.58 -3.84
N VAL A 86 -3.54 4.20 -3.98
CA VAL A 86 -2.38 3.95 -3.11
C VAL A 86 -2.69 4.37 -1.67
N LEU A 87 -3.40 5.49 -1.48
CA LEU A 87 -3.79 5.99 -0.16
C LEU A 87 -4.77 5.02 0.52
N VAL A 88 -5.80 4.57 -0.17
CA VAL A 88 -6.76 3.58 0.37
C VAL A 88 -6.03 2.28 0.73
N PHE A 89 -5.16 1.80 -0.15
CA PHE A 89 -4.36 0.62 0.12
C PHE A 89 -3.44 0.79 1.34
N SER A 90 -2.88 1.98 1.58
CA SER A 90 -1.99 2.26 2.71
C SER A 90 -2.66 2.14 4.08
N LEU A 91 -3.99 2.18 4.15
CA LEU A 91 -4.73 1.99 5.41
C LEU A 91 -4.60 0.56 5.94
N ILE A 92 -4.39 -0.43 5.07
CA ILE A 92 -4.25 -1.84 5.47
C ILE A 92 -2.96 -2.05 6.26
N PRO A 93 -1.76 -1.75 5.72
CA PRO A 93 -0.52 -1.87 6.46
C PRO A 93 -0.49 -0.94 7.69
N ALA A 94 -1.13 0.23 7.63
CA ALA A 94 -1.25 1.12 8.78
C ALA A 94 -2.03 0.47 9.93
N SER A 95 -3.14 -0.21 9.63
CA SER A 95 -3.95 -0.92 10.62
C SER A 95 -3.18 -2.09 11.24
N ILE A 96 -2.43 -2.85 10.43
CA ILE A 96 -1.60 -3.96 10.92
C ILE A 96 -0.47 -3.42 11.80
N GLY A 97 0.23 -2.37 11.36
CA GLY A 97 1.28 -1.74 12.15
C GLY A 97 0.75 -1.19 13.48
N PHE A 98 -0.44 -0.58 13.45
CA PHE A 98 -1.12 -0.10 14.66
C PHE A 98 -1.42 -1.24 15.63
N MET A 99 -1.99 -2.33 15.13
CA MET A 99 -2.29 -3.52 15.94
C MET A 99 -1.02 -4.10 16.58
N LEU A 100 0.04 -4.28 15.80
CA LEU A 100 1.33 -4.80 16.29
C LEU A 100 1.93 -3.89 17.38
N GLY A 101 1.91 -2.59 17.16
CA GLY A 101 2.42 -1.62 18.12
C GLY A 101 1.63 -1.62 19.44
N MET A 102 0.30 -1.72 19.37
CA MET A 102 -0.56 -1.79 20.56
C MET A 102 -0.40 -3.10 21.35
N LEU A 103 -0.11 -4.21 20.64
CA LEU A 103 0.20 -5.52 21.26
C LEU A 103 1.59 -5.54 21.91
N GLY A 104 2.38 -4.47 21.78
CA GLY A 104 3.72 -4.41 22.33
C GLY A 104 4.75 -5.23 21.56
N ALA A 105 4.49 -5.53 20.30
CA ALA A 105 5.43 -6.23 19.42
C ALA A 105 6.72 -5.43 19.29
N ASN A 106 7.86 -6.06 19.59
CA ASN A 106 9.16 -5.41 19.45
C ASN A 106 9.52 -5.15 17.98
N THR A 107 10.55 -4.37 17.74
CA THR A 107 11.02 -4.01 16.40
C THR A 107 11.30 -5.22 15.51
N ALA A 108 11.83 -6.30 16.08
CA ALA A 108 12.12 -7.52 15.33
C ALA A 108 10.83 -8.20 14.83
N VAL A 109 9.82 -8.31 15.70
CA VAL A 109 8.51 -8.87 15.34
C VAL A 109 7.80 -8.00 14.31
N ALA A 110 7.81 -6.68 14.46
CA ALA A 110 7.22 -5.76 13.50
C ALA A 110 7.87 -5.90 12.11
N ASN A 111 9.20 -6.01 12.05
CA ASN A 111 9.93 -6.26 10.81
C ASN A 111 9.57 -7.61 10.19
N SER A 112 9.57 -8.69 10.98
CA SER A 112 9.28 -10.03 10.48
C SER A 112 7.85 -10.11 9.92
N VAL A 113 6.86 -9.62 10.65
CA VAL A 113 5.46 -9.60 10.22
C VAL A 113 5.29 -8.72 8.98
N GLY A 114 5.85 -7.51 8.98
CA GLY A 114 5.78 -6.59 7.85
C GLY A 114 6.37 -7.21 6.57
N ASN A 115 7.51 -7.88 6.68
CA ASN A 115 8.16 -8.54 5.54
C ASN A 115 7.36 -9.75 5.05
N ILE A 116 6.96 -10.65 5.94
CA ILE A 116 6.24 -11.88 5.55
C ILE A 116 4.88 -11.53 4.93
N VAL A 117 4.09 -10.70 5.61
CA VAL A 117 2.76 -10.31 5.13
C VAL A 117 2.87 -9.45 3.87
N GLY A 118 3.81 -8.50 3.84
CA GLY A 118 4.04 -7.65 2.68
C GLY A 118 4.48 -8.45 1.46
N LEU A 119 5.36 -9.43 1.64
CA LEU A 119 5.79 -10.34 0.58
C LEU A 119 4.61 -11.18 0.08
N ALA A 120 3.85 -11.80 0.98
CA ALA A 120 2.69 -12.61 0.62
C ALA A 120 1.65 -11.79 -0.18
N ILE A 121 1.28 -10.60 0.31
CA ILE A 121 0.32 -9.74 -0.38
C ILE A 121 0.86 -9.30 -1.76
N SER A 122 2.15 -9.03 -1.89
CA SER A 122 2.77 -8.65 -3.17
C SER A 122 2.84 -9.81 -4.17
N PHE A 123 3.11 -11.03 -3.70
CA PHE A 123 3.09 -12.21 -4.57
C PHE A 123 1.69 -12.50 -5.08
N PHE A 124 0.72 -12.63 -4.19
CA PHE A 124 -0.67 -12.91 -4.55
C PHE A 124 -1.35 -11.72 -5.26
N GLY A 125 -0.86 -10.51 -5.05
CA GLY A 125 -1.34 -9.31 -5.73
C GLY A 125 -0.89 -9.17 -7.19
N GLY A 126 -0.09 -10.10 -7.71
CA GLY A 126 0.38 -10.05 -9.09
C GLY A 126 1.45 -8.99 -9.36
N ALA A 127 2.12 -8.48 -8.31
CA ALA A 127 3.18 -7.49 -8.47
C ALA A 127 4.46 -8.08 -9.08
N TRP A 128 4.69 -9.39 -8.91
CA TRP A 128 5.88 -10.11 -9.39
C TRP A 128 5.59 -11.00 -10.58
N PHE A 129 4.39 -11.57 -10.67
CA PHE A 129 3.98 -12.47 -11.72
C PHE A 129 2.62 -12.06 -12.29
N SER A 130 2.43 -12.23 -13.59
CA SER A 130 1.12 -12.03 -14.23
C SER A 130 0.09 -12.98 -13.65
N ILE A 131 -1.07 -12.47 -13.31
CA ILE A 131 -2.20 -13.23 -12.74
C ILE A 131 -2.63 -14.37 -13.70
N SER A 132 -2.42 -14.18 -15.01
CA SER A 132 -2.71 -15.19 -16.03
C SER A 132 -1.84 -16.45 -15.95
N LEU A 133 -0.67 -16.37 -15.30
CA LEU A 133 0.25 -17.49 -15.11
C LEU A 133 -0.02 -18.25 -13.80
N MET A 134 -0.92 -17.75 -12.97
CA MET A 134 -1.27 -18.37 -11.69
C MET A 134 -2.28 -19.48 -11.89
N GLU A 135 -2.08 -20.60 -11.20
CA GLU A 135 -2.99 -21.71 -11.14
C GLU A 135 -4.37 -21.28 -10.57
N PRO A 136 -5.49 -21.87 -11.04
CA PRO A 136 -6.84 -21.46 -10.62
C PRO A 136 -7.02 -21.36 -9.11
N VAL A 137 -6.50 -22.33 -8.36
CA VAL A 137 -6.58 -22.36 -6.89
C VAL A 137 -5.88 -21.16 -6.24
N VAL A 138 -4.71 -20.78 -6.77
CA VAL A 138 -3.95 -19.63 -6.26
C VAL A 138 -4.67 -18.31 -6.56
N ARG A 139 -5.31 -18.24 -7.72
CA ARG A 139 -6.09 -17.07 -8.12
C ARG A 139 -7.33 -16.88 -7.25
N ASP A 140 -8.00 -17.96 -6.85
CA ASP A 140 -9.14 -17.90 -5.93
C ASP A 140 -8.72 -17.38 -4.55
N ILE A 141 -7.57 -17.81 -4.05
CA ILE A 141 -6.99 -17.27 -2.79
C ILE A 141 -6.63 -15.80 -2.96
N ALA A 142 -6.05 -15.42 -4.09
CA ALA A 142 -5.66 -14.03 -4.37
C ALA A 142 -6.85 -13.06 -4.36
N HIS A 143 -8.05 -13.51 -4.76
CA HIS A 143 -9.27 -12.69 -4.72
C HIS A 143 -9.66 -12.24 -3.31
N TRP A 144 -9.27 -12.97 -2.27
CA TRP A 144 -9.50 -12.59 -0.87
C TRP A 144 -8.45 -11.59 -0.35
N LEU A 145 -7.34 -11.42 -1.07
CA LEU A 145 -6.27 -10.54 -0.64
C LEU A 145 -6.42 -9.14 -1.27
N PRO A 146 -6.18 -8.09 -0.48
CA PRO A 146 -6.32 -6.71 -0.95
C PRO A 146 -5.29 -6.32 -2.02
N GLY A 147 -4.20 -7.07 -2.13
CA GLY A 147 -3.15 -6.83 -3.12
C GLY A 147 -3.62 -6.96 -4.56
N LEU A 148 -4.47 -7.94 -4.85
CA LEU A 148 -5.02 -8.14 -6.19
C LEU A 148 -5.91 -6.96 -6.62
N TRP A 149 -6.76 -6.49 -5.72
CA TRP A 149 -7.63 -5.35 -5.99
C TRP A 149 -6.84 -4.05 -6.21
N TYR A 150 -5.74 -3.88 -5.48
CA TYR A 150 -4.83 -2.76 -5.68
C TYR A 150 -4.21 -2.76 -7.07
N THR A 151 -3.67 -3.90 -7.53
CA THR A 151 -3.05 -4.00 -8.85
C THR A 151 -4.07 -3.85 -9.97
N GLN A 152 -5.24 -4.45 -9.85
CA GLN A 152 -6.34 -4.29 -10.82
C GLN A 152 -6.82 -2.84 -10.90
N ALA A 153 -6.97 -2.16 -9.76
CA ALA A 153 -7.37 -0.75 -9.74
C ALA A 153 -6.32 0.14 -10.43
N CYS A 154 -5.03 -0.09 -10.17
CA CYS A 154 -3.96 0.64 -10.86
C CYS A 154 -3.95 0.38 -12.37
N GLN A 155 -4.17 -0.86 -12.79
CA GLN A 155 -4.27 -1.22 -14.22
C GLN A 155 -5.48 -0.57 -14.87
N ALA A 156 -6.64 -0.62 -14.23
CA ALA A 156 -7.86 0.02 -14.76
C ALA A 156 -7.69 1.53 -14.94
N VAL A 157 -7.04 2.22 -14.00
CA VAL A 157 -6.74 3.66 -14.13
C VAL A 157 -5.78 3.89 -15.30
N ALA A 158 -4.74 3.07 -15.45
CA ALA A 158 -3.80 3.18 -16.55
C ALA A 158 -4.48 2.95 -17.90
N ASP A 159 -5.33 1.90 -18.02
CA ASP A 159 -6.07 1.59 -19.24
C ASP A 159 -7.07 2.68 -19.63
N LEU A 160 -7.76 3.28 -18.65
CA LEU A 160 -8.66 4.40 -18.89
C LEU A 160 -7.91 5.64 -19.42
N CYS A 161 -6.73 5.92 -18.86
CA CYS A 161 -5.94 7.07 -19.29
C CYS A 161 -5.26 6.84 -20.65
N THR A 162 -4.77 5.63 -20.92
CA THR A 162 -4.16 5.26 -22.21
C THR A 162 -5.21 5.03 -23.28
N GLY A 163 -6.36 4.46 -22.96
CA GLY A 163 -7.49 4.27 -23.87
C GLY A 163 -8.16 5.58 -24.28
N ALA A 164 -8.15 6.59 -23.41
CA ALA A 164 -8.58 7.95 -23.74
C ALA A 164 -7.60 8.69 -24.67
N ALA A 165 -6.32 8.26 -24.66
CA ALA A 165 -5.27 8.85 -25.52
C ALA A 165 -5.11 8.14 -26.88
N GLY A 166 -5.65 6.93 -27.04
CA GLY A 166 -5.57 6.14 -28.27
C GLY A 166 -6.70 5.12 -28.37
N ALA A 167 -7.77 5.52 -29.03
CA ALA A 167 -8.82 4.60 -29.44
C ALA A 167 -8.28 3.65 -30.51
N GLN A 168 -7.59 2.59 -30.09
CA GLN A 168 -7.28 1.46 -30.94
C GLN A 168 -7.85 0.20 -30.28
N PRO A 169 -8.87 -0.44 -30.91
CA PRO A 169 -9.47 -1.65 -30.37
C PRO A 169 -8.46 -2.79 -30.45
N ARG A 170 -7.98 -3.28 -29.32
CA ARG A 170 -7.19 -4.52 -29.20
C ARG A 170 -8.07 -5.77 -29.42
N GLY A 171 -8.97 -5.69 -30.40
CA GLY A 171 -9.89 -6.76 -30.74
C GLY A 171 -9.59 -7.54 -32.03
N CYS A 172 -8.48 -7.23 -32.72
CA CYS A 172 -8.22 -7.83 -34.05
C CYS A 172 -7.08 -8.86 -34.07
N GLU A 173 -6.37 -9.10 -32.97
CA GLU A 173 -5.23 -10.03 -33.00
C GLU A 173 -5.60 -11.48 -32.65
N GLU A 174 -6.74 -11.70 -32.00
CA GLU A 174 -7.21 -13.06 -31.68
C GLU A 174 -7.99 -13.71 -32.85
N ALA A 175 -8.42 -12.94 -33.84
CA ALA A 175 -9.18 -13.48 -34.99
C ALA A 175 -8.29 -14.12 -36.09
N HIS A 176 -6.98 -13.90 -36.07
CA HIS A 176 -6.04 -14.46 -37.05
C HIS A 176 -5.29 -15.72 -36.61
N ALA A 177 -5.37 -16.12 -35.36
CA ALA A 177 -4.73 -17.33 -34.86
C ALA A 177 -5.59 -18.59 -34.96
N ASN A 178 -6.80 -18.48 -35.50
CA ASN A 178 -7.75 -19.61 -35.60
C ASN A 178 -8.25 -19.84 -37.03
N ARG A 179 -7.33 -19.76 -38.03
CA ARG A 179 -7.53 -20.30 -39.37
C ARG A 179 -6.36 -21.14 -39.80
#